data_4fc3c3327ddba12da0511b2620f3453b
#
_entry.id   4fc3c3327ddba12da0511b2620f3453b
#
_cell.length_a   1.000
_cell.length_b   1.000
_cell.length_c   1.000
_cell.angle_alpha   90.00
_cell.angle_beta   90.00
_cell.angle_gamma   90.00
#
_symmetry.space_group_name_H-M   'P 1'
#
loop_
_entity.id
_entity.type
_entity.pdbx_description
1 polymer ?
#
loop_
_entity_poly.entity_id
_entity_poly.type
_entity_poly.pdbx_seq_one_letter_code
_entity_poly.pdbx_strand_id
1 'polypeptide(L)'
;MRLSLLTSPRRLFRAALVLSLAAATAAGPVSAQRPTAQRPTARRPAAPDPRTEAAKRALIADVDARAKLTQEINDQLFSYGELGFQEVETSRYLVALLRREGFTVEENYAGIPTAWVATWGAGKPVIALGSDIDAIPQASQMPGLACRLPMIPGAPGHGEGHNSGQAVVVTAALAVKKLMTEQQLPGTIKIWPGVAEEQLGTKAFFTAAGLFKDVDVSFFTHVSDDFSAPWGAPNEYSGLVSLLYSFEGTTAHAAGAPWRGRSALDAVELMNVGWNFRREHLRTETRSHYVIRDGGDQPNVVPATASVWYFLRELNAPLIRGMWAMADSVAQGAAMMTGTRLASVRVMGAAWPPHFNRPVAEAMAANIQRAGMPAWSNDDNTFAKAIQKEMNQPETGLATVAKGLEAPPSESERKGGGSDDIGDVCWAVPTVQLFYPSNVPGTPGHNWADAIAMATPVAHKGATAGAKALALTMYDVLTQPQLVADAWSYYRDVQTKEVKYESFVRPQDRPATELNANILGRFREQMRPFYYDASKYPNYLAQLGVQYPSMRGADGSCGVKAVP
;
A
#
# COMPACT_ATOMS: atom_id res chain seq x y z
N MET A 1 20.29 -2.45 61.23
CA MET A 1 21.37 -3.20 61.89
C MET A 1 22.37 -3.62 60.80
N ARG A 2 23.55 -2.99 60.82
CA ARG A 2 24.87 -3.27 60.22
C ARG A 2 24.96 -4.29 59.06
N LEU A 3 25.31 -3.83 57.87
CA LEU A 3 26.64 -3.76 57.21
C LEU A 3 27.53 -5.02 57.32
N SER A 4 27.88 -5.60 56.18
CA SER A 4 29.29 -5.86 55.88
C SER A 4 29.52 -6.06 54.37
N LEU A 5 30.42 -5.26 53.85
CA LEU A 5 31.12 -5.31 52.57
C LEU A 5 32.09 -6.52 52.53
N LEU A 6 32.29 -7.13 51.38
CA LEU A 6 33.59 -7.77 51.06
C LEU A 6 33.89 -7.62 49.55
N THR A 7 35.09 -7.21 49.36
CA THR A 7 35.86 -6.70 48.24
C THR A 7 36.32 -7.75 47.23
N SER A 8 36.55 -7.27 46.00
CA SER A 8 37.20 -7.98 44.87
C SER A 8 38.64 -8.43 45.17
N PRO A 9 39.29 -9.25 44.30
CA PRO A 9 40.42 -8.68 43.57
C PRO A 9 40.55 -9.00 42.07
N ARG A 10 41.05 -8.00 41.35
CA ARG A 10 41.58 -8.03 39.99
C ARG A 10 42.78 -8.99 39.88
N ARG A 11 42.90 -9.72 38.74
CA ARG A 11 44.16 -10.27 38.26
C ARG A 11 44.47 -9.77 36.87
N LEU A 12 45.55 -9.00 36.80
CA LEU A 12 46.30 -8.64 35.61
C LEU A 12 47.09 -9.87 35.09
N PHE A 13 47.10 -10.10 33.78
CA PHE A 13 48.16 -10.89 33.14
C PHE A 13 48.91 -10.01 32.13
N ARG A 14 50.23 -9.99 32.33
CA ARG A 14 51.24 -9.25 31.54
C ARG A 14 51.55 -10.03 30.26
N ALA A 15 51.73 -9.29 29.16
CA ALA A 15 52.34 -9.76 27.93
C ALA A 15 53.84 -9.98 28.10
N ALA A 16 54.36 -11.07 27.56
CA ALA A 16 55.81 -11.29 27.38
C ALA A 16 56.11 -11.21 25.88
N LEU A 17 57.00 -10.27 25.57
CA LEU A 17 57.60 -10.02 24.27
C LEU A 17 58.82 -10.93 24.10
N VAL A 18 58.86 -11.77 23.05
CA VAL A 18 60.09 -12.50 22.66
C VAL A 18 60.57 -11.94 21.32
N LEU A 19 61.73 -11.25 21.36
CA LEU A 19 62.49 -10.89 20.17
C LEU A 19 63.33 -12.10 19.74
N SER A 20 63.28 -12.48 18.49
CA SER A 20 64.30 -13.32 17.84
C SER A 20 64.83 -12.62 16.59
N LEU A 21 66.11 -12.25 16.66
CA LEU A 21 66.90 -11.79 15.53
C LEU A 21 67.27 -13.01 14.64
N ALA A 22 67.11 -12.91 13.36
CA ALA A 22 67.80 -13.76 12.39
C ALA A 22 68.18 -12.96 11.14
N ALA A 23 69.40 -13.22 10.73
CA ALA A 23 70.24 -12.44 9.82
C ALA A 23 69.73 -12.40 8.37
N ALA A 24 70.05 -11.29 7.73
CA ALA A 24 69.82 -11.01 6.31
C ALA A 24 70.81 -11.76 5.42
N THR A 25 70.37 -12.41 4.39
CA THR A 25 71.13 -12.68 3.16
C THR A 25 70.45 -12.02 1.97
N ALA A 26 71.25 -11.17 1.33
CA ALA A 26 70.80 -10.39 0.16
C ALA A 26 70.69 -11.28 -1.09
N ALA A 27 69.50 -11.29 -1.73
CA ALA A 27 69.33 -11.66 -3.12
C ALA A 27 68.55 -10.56 -3.82
N GLY A 28 69.06 -10.07 -4.93
CA GLY A 28 68.57 -8.89 -5.64
C GLY A 28 67.20 -9.11 -6.27
N PRO A 29 66.50 -8.04 -6.64
CA PRO A 29 65.12 -8.11 -7.09
C PRO A 29 65.03 -8.56 -8.56
N VAL A 30 64.43 -9.70 -8.82
CA VAL A 30 63.88 -10.04 -10.13
C VAL A 30 62.55 -9.31 -10.26
N SER A 31 62.51 -8.30 -11.10
CA SER A 31 61.32 -7.53 -11.45
C SER A 31 60.42 -8.38 -12.32
N ALA A 32 59.47 -9.09 -11.71
CA ALA A 32 58.36 -9.69 -12.46
C ALA A 32 57.28 -8.59 -12.68
N GLN A 33 57.23 -8.07 -13.89
CA GLN A 33 56.15 -7.20 -14.32
C GLN A 33 54.84 -8.03 -14.28
N ARG A 34 53.97 -7.74 -13.29
CA ARG A 34 52.57 -8.19 -13.32
C ARG A 34 51.89 -7.49 -14.48
N PRO A 35 51.11 -8.24 -15.30
CA PRO A 35 50.23 -7.61 -16.28
C PRO A 35 49.23 -6.71 -15.54
N THR A 36 49.26 -5.43 -15.82
CA THR A 36 48.23 -4.50 -15.38
C THR A 36 46.90 -4.94 -16.04
N ALA A 37 46.04 -5.56 -15.24
CA ALA A 37 44.63 -5.76 -15.65
C ALA A 37 44.05 -4.38 -15.95
N GLN A 38 43.82 -4.11 -17.22
CA GLN A 38 43.10 -2.93 -17.64
C GLN A 38 41.73 -2.95 -16.97
N ARG A 39 41.50 -2.00 -16.05
CA ARG A 39 40.17 -1.69 -15.51
C ARG A 39 39.25 -1.46 -16.73
N PRO A 40 38.10 -2.14 -16.79
CA PRO A 40 37.12 -1.85 -17.84
C PRO A 40 36.83 -0.35 -17.78
N THR A 41 37.17 0.36 -18.83
CA THR A 41 36.77 1.76 -18.99
C THR A 41 35.24 1.79 -18.97
N ALA A 42 34.67 2.44 -17.97
CA ALA A 42 33.24 2.68 -17.89
C ALA A 42 32.80 3.28 -19.24
N ARG A 43 32.03 2.54 -20.00
CA ARG A 43 31.49 3.00 -21.28
C ARG A 43 30.70 4.25 -20.99
N ARG A 44 31.14 5.39 -21.55
CA ARG A 44 30.40 6.65 -21.48
C ARG A 44 28.95 6.35 -21.92
N PRO A 45 27.93 6.73 -21.16
CA PRO A 45 26.55 6.51 -21.58
C PRO A 45 26.38 7.02 -23.02
N ALA A 46 25.81 6.19 -23.88
CA ALA A 46 25.49 6.61 -25.23
C ALA A 46 24.52 7.81 -25.15
N ALA A 47 24.71 8.80 -26.05
CA ALA A 47 23.76 9.90 -26.12
C ALA A 47 22.34 9.33 -26.32
N PRO A 48 21.31 9.88 -25.62
CA PRO A 48 19.94 9.39 -25.76
C PRO A 48 19.49 9.44 -27.23
N ASP A 49 18.81 8.39 -27.69
CA ASP A 49 18.23 8.35 -29.02
C ASP A 49 17.25 9.52 -29.20
N PRO A 50 17.43 10.39 -30.21
CA PRO A 50 16.56 11.55 -30.46
C PRO A 50 15.07 11.16 -30.58
N ARG A 51 14.74 9.96 -31.08
CA ARG A 51 13.37 9.45 -31.21
C ARG A 51 12.78 9.16 -29.82
N THR A 52 13.53 8.50 -28.97
CA THR A 52 13.15 8.24 -27.57
C THR A 52 12.92 9.54 -26.82
N GLU A 53 13.79 10.52 -27.00
CA GLU A 53 13.66 11.83 -26.38
C GLU A 53 12.41 12.60 -26.88
N ALA A 54 12.11 12.51 -28.16
CA ALA A 54 10.90 13.12 -28.74
C ALA A 54 9.63 12.43 -28.18
N ALA A 55 9.60 11.10 -28.13
CA ALA A 55 8.48 10.34 -27.58
C ALA A 55 8.23 10.66 -26.09
N LYS A 56 9.29 10.69 -25.27
CA LYS A 56 9.18 11.04 -23.84
C LYS A 56 8.66 12.48 -23.64
N ARG A 57 9.09 13.45 -24.45
CA ARG A 57 8.53 14.81 -24.41
C ARG A 57 7.06 14.84 -24.82
N ALA A 58 6.67 14.07 -25.84
CA ALA A 58 5.28 13.97 -26.28
C ALA A 58 4.38 13.36 -25.19
N LEU A 59 4.86 12.33 -24.47
CA LEU A 59 4.14 11.73 -23.33
C LEU A 59 3.93 12.74 -22.19
N ILE A 60 4.96 13.50 -21.81
CA ILE A 60 4.82 14.54 -20.78
C ILE A 60 3.76 15.56 -21.21
N ALA A 61 3.83 16.05 -22.47
CA ALA A 61 2.88 17.01 -22.98
C ALA A 61 1.43 16.46 -23.05
N ASP A 62 1.25 15.17 -23.41
CA ASP A 62 -0.08 14.55 -23.45
C ASP A 62 -0.66 14.34 -22.04
N VAL A 63 0.16 13.97 -21.06
CA VAL A 63 -0.26 13.89 -19.65
C VAL A 63 -0.65 15.28 -19.13
N ASP A 64 0.12 16.33 -19.44
CA ASP A 64 -0.23 17.70 -19.07
C ASP A 64 -1.56 18.14 -19.71
N ALA A 65 -1.80 17.80 -20.96
CA ALA A 65 -3.07 18.09 -21.66
C ALA A 65 -4.26 17.33 -21.02
N ARG A 66 -4.02 16.23 -20.30
CA ARG A 66 -5.02 15.45 -19.58
C ARG A 66 -5.16 15.84 -18.11
N ALA A 67 -4.48 16.88 -17.63
CA ALA A 67 -4.54 17.28 -16.21
C ALA A 67 -5.97 17.51 -15.71
N LYS A 68 -6.88 17.97 -16.57
CA LYS A 68 -8.31 18.10 -16.26
C LYS A 68 -8.98 16.74 -16.01
N LEU A 69 -8.71 15.73 -16.82
CA LEU A 69 -9.21 14.37 -16.63
C LEU A 69 -8.64 13.76 -15.33
N THR A 70 -7.35 13.97 -15.07
CA THR A 70 -6.71 13.53 -13.82
C THR A 70 -7.41 14.10 -12.60
N GLN A 71 -7.71 15.42 -12.63
CA GLN A 71 -8.46 16.10 -11.57
C GLN A 71 -9.89 15.53 -11.44
N GLU A 72 -10.61 15.32 -12.55
CA GLU A 72 -11.97 14.80 -12.52
C GLU A 72 -12.05 13.40 -11.93
N ILE A 73 -11.14 12.49 -12.29
CA ILE A 73 -11.08 11.14 -11.70
C ILE A 73 -10.82 11.25 -10.20
N ASN A 74 -9.82 12.03 -9.81
CA ASN A 74 -9.43 12.22 -8.43
C ASN A 74 -10.60 12.74 -7.57
N ASP A 75 -11.27 13.80 -8.02
CA ASP A 75 -12.38 14.43 -7.30
C ASP A 75 -13.61 13.54 -7.25
N GLN A 76 -13.87 12.80 -8.34
CA GLN A 76 -15.00 11.88 -8.41
C GLN A 76 -14.86 10.75 -7.38
N LEU A 77 -13.70 10.09 -7.34
CA LEU A 77 -13.43 9.02 -6.39
C LEU A 77 -13.46 9.54 -4.96
N PHE A 78 -12.84 10.70 -4.71
CA PHE A 78 -12.89 11.34 -3.39
C PHE A 78 -14.34 11.54 -2.92
N SER A 79 -15.22 12.00 -3.80
CA SER A 79 -16.60 12.29 -3.46
C SER A 79 -17.42 11.04 -3.11
N TYR A 80 -17.05 9.88 -3.61
CA TYR A 80 -17.72 8.61 -3.30
C TYR A 80 -17.33 8.07 -1.92
N GLY A 81 -16.06 8.13 -1.53
CA GLY A 81 -15.58 7.76 -0.20
C GLY A 81 -16.04 6.39 0.29
N GLU A 82 -16.00 5.37 -0.60
CA GLU A 82 -16.56 4.05 -0.35
C GLU A 82 -15.57 3.13 0.35
N LEU A 83 -16.06 2.36 1.33
CA LEU A 83 -15.26 1.39 2.07
C LEU A 83 -14.98 0.12 1.25
N GLY A 84 -13.92 -0.57 1.59
CA GLY A 84 -13.49 -1.81 0.95
C GLY A 84 -14.60 -2.84 0.81
N PHE A 85 -14.66 -3.50 -0.36
CA PHE A 85 -15.72 -4.36 -0.90
C PHE A 85 -17.05 -3.67 -1.20
N GLN A 86 -17.17 -2.37 -0.95
CA GLN A 86 -18.38 -1.58 -1.17
C GLN A 86 -18.18 -0.45 -2.16
N GLU A 87 -17.13 -0.47 -2.97
CA GLU A 87 -16.69 0.56 -3.94
C GLU A 87 -17.55 0.52 -5.23
N VAL A 88 -18.88 0.57 -5.06
CA VAL A 88 -19.85 0.34 -6.15
C VAL A 88 -19.86 1.49 -7.14
N GLU A 89 -19.95 2.73 -6.65
CA GLU A 89 -19.97 3.92 -7.52
C GLU A 89 -18.59 4.18 -8.13
N THR A 90 -17.53 3.99 -7.35
CA THR A 90 -16.14 4.07 -7.79
C THR A 90 -15.86 3.12 -8.94
N SER A 91 -16.19 1.84 -8.80
CA SER A 91 -16.02 0.83 -9.84
C SER A 91 -16.87 1.12 -11.07
N ARG A 92 -18.14 1.49 -10.86
CA ARG A 92 -19.05 1.86 -11.97
C ARG A 92 -18.49 3.01 -12.81
N TYR A 93 -18.00 4.06 -12.15
CA TYR A 93 -17.41 5.22 -12.82
C TYR A 93 -16.18 4.85 -13.63
N LEU A 94 -15.23 4.13 -13.03
CA LEU A 94 -13.98 3.72 -13.68
C LEU A 94 -14.24 2.76 -14.85
N VAL A 95 -15.11 1.78 -14.69
CA VAL A 95 -15.51 0.85 -15.76
C VAL A 95 -16.13 1.60 -16.94
N ALA A 96 -17.05 2.53 -16.67
CA ALA A 96 -17.69 3.33 -17.71
C ALA A 96 -16.66 4.22 -18.45
N LEU A 97 -15.74 4.84 -17.72
CA LEU A 97 -14.65 5.63 -18.29
C LEU A 97 -13.74 4.77 -19.20
N LEU A 98 -13.26 3.63 -18.72
CA LEU A 98 -12.34 2.77 -19.46
C LEU A 98 -12.98 2.15 -20.70
N ARG A 99 -14.28 1.77 -20.63
CA ARG A 99 -15.04 1.35 -21.81
C ARG A 99 -15.17 2.44 -22.85
N ARG A 100 -15.48 3.66 -22.44
CA ARG A 100 -15.53 4.83 -23.33
C ARG A 100 -14.18 5.09 -23.98
N GLU A 101 -13.10 4.86 -23.27
CA GLU A 101 -11.72 4.95 -23.79
C GLU A 101 -11.28 3.71 -24.59
N GLY A 102 -12.17 2.75 -24.87
CA GLY A 102 -11.94 1.61 -25.76
C GLY A 102 -11.20 0.43 -25.12
N PHE A 103 -11.20 0.32 -23.80
CA PHE A 103 -10.76 -0.89 -23.10
C PHE A 103 -11.88 -1.93 -23.08
N THR A 104 -11.51 -3.20 -23.21
CA THR A 104 -12.40 -4.33 -22.86
C THR A 104 -12.34 -4.54 -21.36
N VAL A 105 -13.49 -4.53 -20.67
CA VAL A 105 -13.54 -4.64 -19.21
C VAL A 105 -14.28 -5.90 -18.80
N GLU A 106 -13.59 -6.78 -18.08
CA GLU A 106 -14.12 -7.92 -17.34
C GLU A 106 -14.47 -7.46 -15.92
N GLU A 107 -15.73 -7.61 -15.52
CA GLU A 107 -16.25 -7.24 -14.19
C GLU A 107 -16.40 -8.48 -13.29
N ASN A 108 -16.58 -8.27 -12.00
CA ASN A 108 -16.68 -9.31 -10.96
C ASN A 108 -15.45 -10.24 -10.92
N TYR A 109 -14.28 -9.68 -11.16
CA TYR A 109 -13.05 -10.48 -11.23
C TYR A 109 -12.78 -11.19 -9.90
N ALA A 110 -12.33 -12.43 -9.96
CA ALA A 110 -12.09 -13.30 -8.81
C ALA A 110 -13.32 -13.48 -7.87
N GLY A 111 -14.53 -13.24 -8.35
CA GLY A 111 -15.77 -13.32 -7.57
C GLY A 111 -16.01 -12.12 -6.67
N ILE A 112 -15.33 -11.01 -6.92
CA ILE A 112 -15.48 -9.76 -6.15
C ILE A 112 -16.32 -8.76 -6.96
N PRO A 113 -17.52 -8.36 -6.49
CA PRO A 113 -18.44 -7.54 -7.26
C PRO A 113 -17.92 -6.18 -7.70
N THR A 114 -17.00 -5.58 -6.93
CA THR A 114 -16.40 -4.27 -7.22
C THR A 114 -15.07 -4.34 -7.94
N ALA A 115 -14.57 -5.57 -8.20
CA ALA A 115 -13.32 -5.78 -8.93
C ALA A 115 -13.54 -5.94 -10.43
N TRP A 116 -12.59 -5.44 -11.21
CA TRP A 116 -12.60 -5.51 -12.66
C TRP A 116 -11.18 -5.53 -13.23
N VAL A 117 -11.06 -5.98 -14.48
CA VAL A 117 -9.82 -5.91 -15.25
C VAL A 117 -10.12 -5.30 -16.61
N ALA A 118 -9.47 -4.19 -16.92
CA ALA A 118 -9.59 -3.52 -18.21
C ALA A 118 -8.35 -3.80 -19.07
N THR A 119 -8.54 -4.25 -20.29
CA THR A 119 -7.45 -4.64 -21.20
C THR A 119 -7.56 -3.89 -22.51
N TRP A 120 -6.41 -3.39 -23.01
CA TRP A 120 -6.28 -2.77 -24.31
C TRP A 120 -4.96 -3.15 -24.98
N GLY A 121 -4.96 -3.24 -26.33
CA GLY A 121 -3.79 -3.61 -27.11
C GLY A 121 -3.66 -5.11 -27.31
N ALA A 122 -2.57 -5.54 -27.91
CA ALA A 122 -2.25 -6.94 -28.15
C ALA A 122 -0.73 -7.16 -28.28
N GLY A 123 -0.29 -8.34 -27.88
CA GLY A 123 1.12 -8.74 -27.95
C GLY A 123 1.90 -8.37 -26.68
N LYS A 124 3.21 -8.50 -26.78
CA LYS A 124 4.18 -8.28 -25.69
C LYS A 124 4.91 -6.94 -25.85
N PRO A 125 5.34 -6.33 -24.74
CA PRO A 125 5.12 -6.78 -23.37
C PRO A 125 3.67 -6.56 -22.89
N VAL A 126 3.23 -7.36 -21.93
CA VAL A 126 1.99 -7.13 -21.17
C VAL A 126 2.34 -6.36 -19.90
N ILE A 127 1.81 -5.15 -19.78
CA ILE A 127 2.03 -4.24 -18.65
C ILE A 127 0.75 -4.19 -17.82
N ALA A 128 0.83 -4.54 -16.54
CA ALA A 128 -0.27 -4.39 -15.59
C ALA A 128 -0.10 -3.12 -14.77
N LEU A 129 -1.19 -2.40 -14.54
CA LEU A 129 -1.23 -1.13 -13.80
C LEU A 129 -2.29 -1.25 -12.71
N GLY A 130 -1.91 -1.00 -11.47
CA GLY A 130 -2.81 -1.05 -10.32
C GLY A 130 -2.69 0.13 -9.38
N SER A 131 -3.77 0.38 -8.65
CA SER A 131 -3.82 1.29 -7.52
C SER A 131 -5.08 1.02 -6.70
N ASP A 132 -5.03 1.27 -5.41
CA ASP A 132 -6.14 1.11 -4.49
C ASP A 132 -7.24 2.12 -4.72
N ILE A 133 -8.48 1.78 -4.29
CA ILE A 133 -9.68 2.60 -4.56
C ILE A 133 -10.62 2.73 -3.37
N ASP A 134 -10.36 2.05 -2.26
CA ASP A 134 -11.20 2.08 -1.07
C ASP A 134 -10.86 3.25 -0.14
N ALA A 135 -11.79 3.53 0.76
CA ALA A 135 -11.70 4.57 1.79
C ALA A 135 -11.68 3.94 3.18
N ILE A 136 -11.37 4.75 4.19
CA ILE A 136 -11.35 4.33 5.60
C ILE A 136 -12.59 4.80 6.37
N PRO A 137 -12.98 4.08 7.45
CA PRO A 137 -14.08 4.50 8.32
C PRO A 137 -13.79 5.84 9.01
N GLN A 138 -14.85 6.63 9.27
CA GLN A 138 -14.81 7.86 10.11
C GLN A 138 -13.87 8.97 9.60
N ALA A 139 -13.45 8.92 8.34
CA ALA A 139 -12.53 9.90 7.74
C ALA A 139 -13.23 10.94 6.85
N SER A 140 -14.57 11.04 6.89
CA SER A 140 -15.29 12.08 6.18
C SER A 140 -14.76 13.45 6.57
N GLN A 141 -14.32 14.23 5.57
CA GLN A 141 -13.68 15.52 5.77
C GLN A 141 -13.97 16.46 4.60
N MET A 142 -14.22 17.73 4.90
CA MET A 142 -14.29 18.79 3.91
C MET A 142 -12.90 19.02 3.30
N PRO A 143 -12.70 18.80 1.99
CA PRO A 143 -11.39 19.04 1.38
C PRO A 143 -11.10 20.52 1.22
N GLY A 144 -9.82 20.87 1.14
CA GLY A 144 -9.38 22.26 0.94
C GLY A 144 -9.50 23.17 2.15
N LEU A 145 -9.85 22.64 3.31
CA LEU A 145 -10.06 23.37 4.55
C LEU A 145 -9.09 22.88 5.63
N ALA A 146 -8.09 23.68 5.97
CA ALA A 146 -7.03 23.30 6.92
C ALA A 146 -7.54 23.29 8.38
N CYS A 147 -8.59 22.52 8.66
CA CYS A 147 -9.13 22.23 9.99
C CYS A 147 -10.11 21.06 9.92
N ARG A 148 -10.38 20.43 11.04
CA ARG A 148 -11.32 19.30 11.10
C ARG A 148 -12.76 19.77 10.91
N LEU A 149 -13.36 19.39 9.79
CA LEU A 149 -14.79 19.60 9.51
C LEU A 149 -15.32 18.41 8.71
N PRO A 150 -15.95 17.40 9.37
CA PRO A 150 -16.57 16.29 8.66
C PRO A 150 -17.68 16.78 7.73
N MET A 151 -17.72 16.29 6.49
CA MET A 151 -18.88 16.51 5.60
C MET A 151 -20.13 15.83 6.17
N ILE A 152 -19.95 14.60 6.65
CA ILE A 152 -20.97 13.80 7.34
C ILE A 152 -20.33 13.18 8.58
N PRO A 153 -20.74 13.53 9.79
CA PRO A 153 -20.15 13.00 11.02
C PRO A 153 -20.20 11.46 11.08
N GLY A 154 -19.05 10.84 11.26
CA GLY A 154 -18.91 9.39 11.37
C GLY A 154 -18.90 8.62 10.04
N ALA A 155 -19.12 9.30 8.90
CA ALA A 155 -19.04 8.67 7.58
C ALA A 155 -17.59 8.34 7.17
N PRO A 156 -17.40 7.41 6.23
CA PRO A 156 -16.09 7.12 5.66
C PRO A 156 -15.58 8.26 4.77
N GLY A 157 -14.30 8.22 4.42
CA GLY A 157 -13.65 9.15 3.50
C GLY A 157 -12.24 8.71 3.17
N HIS A 158 -11.62 9.35 2.17
CA HIS A 158 -10.25 9.05 1.72
C HIS A 158 -9.20 9.69 2.65
N GLY A 159 -9.11 9.15 3.88
CA GLY A 159 -8.14 9.58 4.90
C GLY A 159 -6.76 8.95 4.76
N GLU A 160 -6.46 8.33 3.63
CA GLU A 160 -5.14 7.93 3.17
C GLU A 160 -4.85 8.51 1.79
N GLY A 161 -5.83 8.53 0.88
CA GLY A 161 -5.72 9.17 -0.43
C GLY A 161 -5.78 8.22 -1.62
N HIS A 162 -6.32 7.02 -1.47
CA HIS A 162 -6.52 6.03 -2.53
C HIS A 162 -7.38 6.54 -3.71
N ASN A 163 -8.14 7.61 -3.52
CA ASN A 163 -8.88 8.27 -4.61
C ASN A 163 -8.00 8.79 -5.75
N SER A 164 -6.72 9.06 -5.48
CA SER A 164 -5.81 9.68 -6.46
C SER A 164 -5.07 8.68 -7.36
N GLY A 165 -4.91 7.43 -6.94
CA GLY A 165 -4.08 6.45 -7.64
C GLY A 165 -4.63 6.03 -9.00
N GLN A 166 -5.92 5.79 -9.13
CA GLN A 166 -6.52 5.48 -10.43
C GLN A 166 -6.48 6.69 -11.39
N ALA A 167 -6.44 7.92 -10.87
CA ALA A 167 -6.21 9.09 -11.71
C ALA A 167 -4.81 9.06 -12.35
N VAL A 168 -3.78 8.66 -11.59
CA VAL A 168 -2.41 8.43 -12.10
C VAL A 168 -2.40 7.35 -13.16
N VAL A 169 -2.97 6.17 -12.83
CA VAL A 169 -2.96 4.97 -13.68
C VAL A 169 -3.68 5.23 -15.01
N VAL A 170 -4.92 5.73 -14.95
CA VAL A 170 -5.74 5.94 -16.16
C VAL A 170 -5.12 7.01 -17.05
N THR A 171 -4.65 8.12 -16.48
CA THR A 171 -4.02 9.21 -17.26
C THR A 171 -2.77 8.72 -17.97
N ALA A 172 -1.88 7.99 -17.28
CA ALA A 172 -0.68 7.41 -17.88
C ALA A 172 -1.01 6.39 -18.97
N ALA A 173 -1.97 5.49 -18.70
CA ALA A 173 -2.39 4.49 -19.67
C ALA A 173 -2.95 5.11 -20.96
N LEU A 174 -3.76 6.15 -20.85
CA LEU A 174 -4.32 6.83 -22.02
C LEU A 174 -3.26 7.59 -22.84
N ALA A 175 -2.29 8.21 -22.19
CA ALA A 175 -1.16 8.85 -22.88
C ALA A 175 -0.30 7.83 -23.62
N VAL A 176 0.03 6.71 -22.97
CA VAL A 176 0.80 5.63 -23.60
C VAL A 176 0.01 4.94 -24.70
N LYS A 177 -1.29 4.66 -24.50
CA LYS A 177 -2.18 4.11 -25.53
C LYS A 177 -2.18 4.95 -26.80
N LYS A 178 -2.27 6.28 -26.69
CA LYS A 178 -2.21 7.20 -27.83
C LYS A 178 -0.88 7.05 -28.57
N LEU A 179 0.24 7.08 -27.84
CA LEU A 179 1.57 6.96 -28.43
C LEU A 179 1.77 5.59 -29.10
N MET A 180 1.33 4.50 -28.46
CA MET A 180 1.36 3.15 -29.04
C MET A 180 0.60 3.08 -30.37
N THR A 181 -0.57 3.72 -30.44
CA THR A 181 -1.38 3.79 -31.66
C THR A 181 -0.67 4.58 -32.76
N GLU A 182 -0.13 5.75 -32.43
CA GLU A 182 0.58 6.63 -33.38
C GLU A 182 1.88 5.99 -33.92
N GLN A 183 2.60 5.28 -33.06
CA GLN A 183 3.88 4.64 -33.41
C GLN A 183 3.75 3.17 -33.80
N GLN A 184 2.53 2.60 -33.77
CA GLN A 184 2.25 1.19 -34.03
C GLN A 184 3.09 0.24 -33.15
N LEU A 185 3.30 0.61 -31.88
CA LEU A 185 4.03 -0.21 -30.92
C LEU A 185 3.17 -1.38 -30.46
N PRO A 186 3.68 -2.62 -30.52
CA PRO A 186 2.99 -3.77 -29.93
C PRO A 186 3.03 -3.69 -28.40
N GLY A 187 2.06 -4.32 -27.76
CA GLY A 187 1.99 -4.45 -26.30
C GLY A 187 0.56 -4.46 -25.81
N THR A 188 0.39 -4.90 -24.59
CA THR A 188 -0.92 -4.97 -23.92
C THR A 188 -0.87 -4.17 -22.62
N ILE A 189 -1.87 -3.33 -22.40
CA ILE A 189 -2.08 -2.61 -21.14
C ILE A 189 -3.25 -3.26 -20.41
N LYS A 190 -3.02 -3.70 -19.17
CA LYS A 190 -4.03 -4.16 -18.22
C LYS A 190 -4.15 -3.16 -17.08
N ILE A 191 -5.36 -2.76 -16.71
CA ILE A 191 -5.64 -1.89 -15.56
C ILE A 191 -6.53 -2.66 -14.60
N TRP A 192 -6.22 -2.60 -13.31
CA TRP A 192 -6.96 -3.28 -12.25
C TRP A 192 -7.06 -2.40 -10.99
N PRO A 193 -8.17 -2.48 -10.20
CA PRO A 193 -8.31 -1.78 -8.95
C PRO A 193 -7.79 -2.62 -7.78
N GLY A 194 -7.11 -2.00 -6.82
CA GLY A 194 -6.95 -2.57 -5.49
C GLY A 194 -8.23 -2.33 -4.69
N VAL A 195 -9.11 -3.32 -4.69
CA VAL A 195 -10.36 -3.30 -3.93
C VAL A 195 -10.08 -3.77 -2.51
N ALA A 196 -10.66 -3.11 -1.51
CA ALA A 196 -10.55 -3.50 -0.10
C ALA A 196 -9.09 -3.67 0.38
N GLU A 197 -8.21 -2.75 -0.03
CA GLU A 197 -6.80 -2.78 0.39
C GLU A 197 -6.68 -2.63 1.91
N GLU A 198 -7.46 -1.75 2.52
CA GLU A 198 -7.52 -1.50 3.97
C GLU A 198 -7.86 -2.75 4.81
N GLN A 199 -8.42 -3.77 4.16
CA GLN A 199 -8.64 -5.09 4.74
C GLN A 199 -7.62 -6.13 4.25
N LEU A 200 -6.67 -5.74 3.36
CA LEU A 200 -5.74 -6.62 2.64
C LEU A 200 -6.51 -7.72 1.89
N GLY A 201 -7.61 -7.31 1.25
CA GLY A 201 -8.71 -8.19 0.90
C GLY A 201 -8.65 -8.82 -0.48
N THR A 202 -7.81 -8.35 -1.43
CA THR A 202 -8.02 -8.72 -2.83
C THR A 202 -6.80 -9.15 -3.62
N LYS A 203 -5.64 -8.53 -3.49
CA LYS A 203 -4.50 -8.79 -4.39
C LYS A 203 -4.00 -10.24 -4.31
N ALA A 204 -4.08 -10.89 -3.13
CA ALA A 204 -3.81 -12.32 -2.99
C ALA A 204 -4.82 -13.20 -3.77
N PHE A 205 -6.12 -12.82 -3.78
CA PHE A 205 -7.15 -13.51 -4.57
C PHE A 205 -6.97 -13.27 -6.08
N PHE A 206 -6.58 -12.06 -6.50
CA PHE A 206 -6.26 -11.76 -7.90
C PHE A 206 -5.08 -12.60 -8.40
N THR A 207 -4.04 -12.73 -7.58
CA THR A 207 -2.88 -13.57 -7.87
C THR A 207 -3.28 -15.03 -7.98
N ALA A 208 -4.09 -15.53 -7.05
CA ALA A 208 -4.61 -16.90 -7.07
C ALA A 208 -5.53 -17.17 -8.29
N ALA A 209 -6.34 -16.18 -8.69
CA ALA A 209 -7.16 -16.26 -9.92
C ALA A 209 -6.34 -16.20 -11.21
N GLY A 210 -5.07 -15.78 -11.14
CA GLY A 210 -4.16 -15.81 -12.27
C GLY A 210 -4.09 -14.53 -13.10
N LEU A 211 -4.51 -13.39 -12.55
CA LEU A 211 -4.45 -12.07 -13.22
C LEU A 211 -3.05 -11.78 -13.81
N PHE A 212 -2.01 -12.16 -13.11
CA PHE A 212 -0.62 -11.81 -13.43
C PHE A 212 0.15 -12.89 -14.22
N LYS A 213 -0.47 -14.02 -14.61
CA LYS A 213 0.22 -15.13 -15.27
C LYS A 213 0.86 -14.80 -16.62
N ASP A 214 0.25 -13.88 -17.37
CA ASP A 214 0.71 -13.45 -18.69
C ASP A 214 1.38 -12.07 -18.68
N VAL A 215 1.48 -11.44 -17.51
CA VAL A 215 2.06 -10.10 -17.30
C VAL A 215 3.59 -10.17 -17.31
N ASP A 216 4.23 -9.23 -18.00
CA ASP A 216 5.69 -9.11 -18.04
C ASP A 216 6.24 -8.17 -16.96
N VAL A 217 5.54 -7.07 -16.67
CA VAL A 217 5.88 -6.10 -15.61
C VAL A 217 4.59 -5.53 -15.02
N SER A 218 4.54 -5.41 -13.70
CA SER A 218 3.45 -4.75 -12.98
C SER A 218 3.93 -3.44 -12.37
N PHE A 219 3.13 -2.38 -12.53
CA PHE A 219 3.29 -1.10 -11.87
C PHE A 219 2.16 -0.92 -10.88
N PHE A 220 2.52 -0.48 -9.68
CA PHE A 220 1.57 -0.10 -8.65
C PHE A 220 1.82 1.35 -8.23
N THR A 221 0.77 2.12 -7.98
CA THR A 221 0.90 3.52 -7.60
C THR A 221 0.25 3.76 -6.26
N HIS A 222 0.93 4.48 -5.37
CA HIS A 222 0.42 4.83 -4.06
C HIS A 222 0.69 6.30 -3.76
N VAL A 223 -0.29 6.96 -3.15
CA VAL A 223 -0.17 8.35 -2.69
C VAL A 223 0.94 8.49 -1.65
N SER A 224 1.64 9.62 -1.68
CA SER A 224 2.66 9.98 -0.71
C SER A 224 2.80 11.50 -0.60
N ASP A 225 3.62 11.95 0.31
CA ASP A 225 4.11 13.32 0.43
C ASP A 225 5.44 13.53 -0.31
N ASP A 226 6.01 12.45 -0.86
CA ASP A 226 7.26 12.48 -1.65
C ASP A 226 7.10 11.86 -3.06
N PHE A 227 8.21 11.83 -3.83
CA PHE A 227 8.24 11.27 -5.16
C PHE A 227 9.39 10.28 -5.26
N SER A 228 9.06 8.98 -5.18
CA SER A 228 10.06 7.92 -5.07
C SER A 228 9.60 6.58 -5.64
N ALA A 229 10.57 5.68 -5.80
CA ALA A 229 10.36 4.27 -6.13
C ALA A 229 11.32 3.41 -5.30
N PRO A 230 10.85 2.56 -4.39
CA PRO A 230 11.67 1.62 -3.65
C PRO A 230 12.04 0.40 -4.50
N TRP A 231 13.13 -0.30 -4.11
CA TRP A 231 13.48 -1.62 -4.61
C TRP A 231 13.83 -2.57 -3.46
N GLY A 232 13.80 -3.87 -3.73
CA GLY A 232 14.02 -4.88 -2.70
C GLY A 232 12.91 -4.90 -1.66
N ALA A 233 13.23 -5.28 -0.43
CA ALA A 233 12.28 -5.32 0.69
C ALA A 233 12.33 -4.01 1.49
N PRO A 234 11.29 -3.15 1.45
CA PRO A 234 11.27 -1.88 2.17
C PRO A 234 11.28 -2.05 3.69
N ASN A 235 11.67 -0.99 4.41
CA ASN A 235 11.81 -1.04 5.88
C ASN A 235 10.46 -1.13 6.60
N GLU A 236 9.49 -0.36 6.15
CA GLU A 236 8.25 -0.10 6.90
C GLU A 236 7.10 -1.05 6.54
N TYR A 237 7.41 -2.14 5.80
CA TYR A 237 6.41 -3.13 5.40
C TYR A 237 6.58 -4.45 6.13
N SER A 238 5.48 -4.96 6.66
CA SER A 238 5.32 -6.34 7.14
C SER A 238 4.39 -7.11 6.21
N GLY A 239 4.59 -8.41 6.12
CA GLY A 239 3.53 -9.28 5.61
C GLY A 239 2.47 -9.52 6.69
N LEU A 240 1.30 -10.04 6.28
CA LEU A 240 0.17 -10.25 7.17
C LEU A 240 -0.70 -11.41 6.71
N VAL A 241 -1.32 -12.11 7.68
CA VAL A 241 -2.50 -12.94 7.45
C VAL A 241 -3.65 -12.45 8.32
N SER A 242 -4.82 -12.31 7.72
CA SER A 242 -6.06 -11.83 8.33
C SER A 242 -6.99 -13.03 8.53
N LEU A 243 -7.32 -13.36 9.78
CA LEU A 243 -7.97 -14.60 10.17
C LEU A 243 -9.22 -14.36 11.02
N LEU A 244 -10.36 -14.91 10.61
CA LEU A 244 -11.57 -14.95 11.41
C LEU A 244 -11.72 -16.35 12.04
N TYR A 245 -11.63 -16.40 13.37
CA TYR A 245 -11.89 -17.59 14.17
C TYR A 245 -13.34 -17.58 14.65
N SER A 246 -14.10 -18.61 14.34
CA SER A 246 -15.49 -18.76 14.76
C SER A 246 -15.66 -19.97 15.65
N PHE A 247 -16.36 -19.78 16.77
CA PHE A 247 -16.63 -20.81 17.76
C PHE A 247 -18.13 -21.11 17.84
N GLU A 248 -18.44 -22.36 18.12
CA GLU A 248 -19.81 -22.84 18.38
C GLU A 248 -19.89 -23.53 19.73
N GLY A 249 -20.91 -23.17 20.47
CA GLY A 249 -21.24 -23.74 21.77
C GLY A 249 -22.68 -24.20 21.86
N THR A 250 -23.28 -24.10 23.03
CA THR A 250 -24.66 -24.48 23.27
C THR A 250 -25.35 -23.43 24.13
N THR A 251 -26.49 -22.93 23.67
CA THR A 251 -27.27 -21.94 24.43
C THR A 251 -27.96 -22.55 25.65
N ALA A 252 -28.15 -21.73 26.67
CA ALA A 252 -28.95 -22.05 27.86
C ALA A 252 -29.40 -20.74 28.52
N HIS A 253 -30.37 -20.84 29.44
CA HIS A 253 -30.70 -19.72 30.31
C HIS A 253 -29.55 -19.46 31.30
N ALA A 254 -28.86 -18.32 31.17
CA ALA A 254 -27.61 -18.05 31.88
C ALA A 254 -27.75 -18.07 33.44
N ALA A 255 -28.91 -17.72 33.98
CA ALA A 255 -29.16 -17.79 35.42
C ALA A 255 -29.89 -19.09 35.85
N GLY A 256 -30.84 -19.59 35.04
CA GLY A 256 -31.69 -20.71 35.41
C GLY A 256 -31.05 -22.10 35.25
N ALA A 257 -30.23 -22.27 34.22
CA ALA A 257 -29.58 -23.54 33.90
C ALA A 257 -28.24 -23.39 33.17
N PRO A 258 -27.29 -22.57 33.68
CA PRO A 258 -26.02 -22.31 33.00
C PRO A 258 -25.21 -23.57 32.70
N TRP A 259 -25.31 -24.61 33.54
CA TRP A 259 -24.61 -25.89 33.37
C TRP A 259 -24.98 -26.65 32.09
N ARG A 260 -26.11 -26.31 31.45
CA ARG A 260 -26.55 -26.87 30.16
C ARG A 260 -25.94 -26.15 28.97
N GLY A 261 -25.41 -24.94 29.18
CA GLY A 261 -24.78 -24.13 28.13
C GLY A 261 -23.29 -24.42 27.97
N ARG A 262 -22.76 -23.99 26.82
CA ARG A 262 -21.33 -23.85 26.53
C ARG A 262 -21.16 -22.53 25.77
N SER A 263 -20.53 -21.58 26.43
CA SER A 263 -20.39 -20.24 25.87
C SER A 263 -19.29 -20.19 24.79
N ALA A 264 -19.67 -19.87 23.57
CA ALA A 264 -18.72 -19.62 22.51
C ALA A 264 -17.91 -18.33 22.76
N LEU A 265 -18.49 -17.35 23.47
CA LEU A 265 -17.77 -16.14 23.86
C LEU A 265 -16.63 -16.44 24.84
N ASP A 266 -16.81 -17.37 25.79
CA ASP A 266 -15.74 -17.78 26.71
C ASP A 266 -14.54 -18.35 25.93
N ALA A 267 -14.79 -19.07 24.83
CA ALA A 267 -13.71 -19.55 23.96
C ALA A 267 -12.97 -18.40 23.27
N VAL A 268 -13.68 -17.39 22.78
CA VAL A 268 -13.07 -16.18 22.21
C VAL A 268 -12.21 -15.46 23.26
N GLU A 269 -12.72 -15.26 24.46
CA GLU A 269 -11.98 -14.59 25.54
C GLU A 269 -10.73 -15.38 25.95
N LEU A 270 -10.85 -16.69 26.13
CA LEU A 270 -9.69 -17.54 26.45
C LEU A 270 -8.67 -17.60 25.31
N MET A 271 -9.11 -17.59 24.05
CA MET A 271 -8.21 -17.45 22.93
C MET A 271 -7.43 -16.13 23.00
N ASN A 272 -8.11 -15.01 23.26
CA ASN A 272 -7.49 -13.69 23.37
C ASN A 272 -6.49 -13.62 24.53
N VAL A 273 -6.86 -14.16 25.70
CA VAL A 273 -5.97 -14.23 26.87
C VAL A 273 -4.76 -15.11 26.57
N GLY A 274 -4.98 -16.32 26.04
CA GLY A 274 -3.89 -17.25 25.68
C GLY A 274 -2.93 -16.67 24.66
N TRP A 275 -3.46 -15.96 23.64
CA TRP A 275 -2.65 -15.25 22.67
C TRP A 275 -1.83 -14.11 23.30
N ASN A 276 -2.42 -13.34 24.22
CA ASN A 276 -1.73 -12.27 24.92
C ASN A 276 -0.57 -12.76 25.79
N PHE A 277 -0.70 -13.90 26.45
CA PHE A 277 0.43 -14.54 27.14
C PHE A 277 1.49 -15.06 26.16
N ARG A 278 1.07 -15.57 25.00
CA ARG A 278 2.00 -16.04 23.97
C ARG A 278 2.83 -14.90 23.38
N ARG A 279 2.28 -13.67 23.28
CA ARG A 279 2.98 -12.50 22.71
C ARG A 279 4.29 -12.16 23.40
N GLU A 280 4.43 -12.40 24.68
CA GLU A 280 5.66 -12.19 25.44
C GLU A 280 6.86 -12.95 24.84
N HIS A 281 6.62 -14.07 24.19
CA HIS A 281 7.61 -14.99 23.66
C HIS A 281 7.79 -14.89 22.14
N LEU A 282 7.26 -13.83 21.52
CA LEU A 282 7.42 -13.54 20.09
C LEU A 282 8.55 -12.52 19.87
N ARG A 283 8.99 -12.39 18.62
CA ARG A 283 10.02 -11.42 18.24
C ARG A 283 9.51 -9.99 18.40
N THR A 284 10.44 -9.03 18.51
CA THR A 284 10.11 -7.61 18.68
C THR A 284 9.44 -6.98 17.46
N GLU A 285 9.68 -7.52 16.26
CA GLU A 285 9.10 -7.09 14.99
C GLU A 285 7.67 -7.60 14.80
N THR A 286 7.27 -8.66 15.54
CA THR A 286 5.93 -9.24 15.48
C THR A 286 4.87 -8.23 15.93
N ARG A 287 3.77 -8.13 15.16
CA ARG A 287 2.59 -7.36 15.54
C ARG A 287 1.34 -8.22 15.40
N SER A 288 0.42 -8.07 16.34
CA SER A 288 -0.88 -8.72 16.27
C SER A 288 -1.96 -7.83 16.88
N HIS A 289 -3.13 -7.85 16.25
CA HIS A 289 -4.29 -7.08 16.65
C HIS A 289 -5.52 -7.96 16.52
N TYR A 290 -6.59 -7.69 17.29
CA TYR A 290 -7.84 -8.40 17.11
C TYR A 290 -9.05 -7.53 17.49
N VAL A 291 -10.20 -7.90 16.95
CA VAL A 291 -11.51 -7.40 17.36
C VAL A 291 -12.48 -8.56 17.49
N ILE A 292 -13.33 -8.54 18.52
CA ILE A 292 -14.46 -9.48 18.64
C ILE A 292 -15.52 -9.04 17.62
N ARG A 293 -15.91 -9.93 16.72
CA ARG A 293 -16.89 -9.67 15.65
C ARG A 293 -18.31 -10.02 16.05
N ASP A 294 -18.45 -11.10 16.83
CA ASP A 294 -19.68 -11.59 17.39
C ASP A 294 -19.41 -12.08 18.82
N GLY A 295 -20.20 -11.67 19.78
CA GLY A 295 -20.07 -12.01 21.19
C GLY A 295 -21.40 -12.42 21.85
N GLY A 296 -22.45 -12.64 21.04
CA GLY A 296 -23.80 -12.97 21.51
C GLY A 296 -24.71 -11.75 21.59
N ASP A 297 -26.02 -11.99 21.88
CA ASP A 297 -27.06 -10.97 21.76
C ASP A 297 -27.41 -10.29 23.08
N GLN A 298 -27.56 -11.06 24.17
CA GLN A 298 -27.98 -10.54 25.49
C GLN A 298 -27.48 -11.38 26.66
N PRO A 299 -27.21 -10.78 27.85
CA PRO A 299 -26.50 -11.44 28.94
C PRO A 299 -27.21 -12.62 29.58
N ASN A 300 -28.53 -12.74 29.47
CA ASN A 300 -29.31 -13.83 30.05
C ASN A 300 -29.38 -15.08 29.18
N VAL A 301 -28.73 -15.06 28.00
CA VAL A 301 -28.64 -16.20 27.09
C VAL A 301 -27.17 -16.54 26.87
N VAL A 302 -26.78 -17.80 27.16
CA VAL A 302 -25.41 -18.27 26.90
C VAL A 302 -25.16 -18.23 25.39
N PRO A 303 -24.10 -17.50 24.90
CA PRO A 303 -23.82 -17.35 23.48
C PRO A 303 -23.51 -18.69 22.80
N ALA A 304 -24.32 -19.08 21.81
CA ALA A 304 -24.10 -20.29 21.03
C ALA A 304 -23.05 -20.10 19.93
N THR A 305 -22.85 -18.86 19.48
CA THR A 305 -21.84 -18.49 18.51
C THR A 305 -21.03 -17.31 19.02
N ALA A 306 -19.77 -17.26 18.66
CA ALA A 306 -18.91 -16.09 18.83
C ALA A 306 -17.77 -16.14 17.84
N SER A 307 -17.22 -14.97 17.48
CA SER A 307 -16.08 -14.89 16.57
C SER A 307 -15.14 -13.75 16.89
N VAL A 308 -13.87 -13.95 16.56
CA VAL A 308 -12.79 -12.97 16.72
C VAL A 308 -11.96 -12.89 15.47
N TRP A 309 -11.64 -11.67 15.04
CA TRP A 309 -10.87 -11.39 13.84
C TRP A 309 -9.48 -10.89 14.23
N TYR A 310 -8.44 -11.61 13.77
CA TYR A 310 -7.03 -11.35 14.04
C TYR A 310 -6.29 -10.88 12.80
N PHE A 311 -5.37 -9.93 13.00
CA PHE A 311 -4.26 -9.63 12.11
C PHE A 311 -2.97 -10.13 12.75
N LEU A 312 -2.20 -10.96 12.03
CA LEU A 312 -0.91 -11.50 12.44
C LEU A 312 0.15 -11.03 11.46
N ARG A 313 1.10 -10.18 11.90
CA ARG A 313 2.10 -9.51 11.06
C ARG A 313 3.52 -9.92 11.42
N GLU A 314 4.36 -10.15 10.40
CA GLU A 314 5.79 -10.42 10.51
C GLU A 314 6.55 -10.06 9.23
N LEU A 315 7.90 -10.07 9.30
CA LEU A 315 8.78 -9.63 8.22
C LEU A 315 8.91 -10.62 7.06
N ASN A 316 8.57 -11.90 7.27
CA ASN A 316 8.65 -12.91 6.23
C ASN A 316 7.55 -13.98 6.34
N ALA A 317 7.23 -14.62 5.23
CA ALA A 317 6.15 -15.58 5.13
C ALA A 317 6.30 -16.82 6.04
N PRO A 318 7.48 -17.44 6.23
CA PRO A 318 7.64 -18.53 7.18
C PRO A 318 7.26 -18.18 8.63
N LEU A 319 7.62 -16.97 9.09
CA LEU A 319 7.28 -16.49 10.44
C LEU A 319 5.78 -16.23 10.57
N ILE A 320 5.14 -15.67 9.54
CA ILE A 320 3.67 -15.49 9.49
C ILE A 320 2.96 -16.84 9.59
N ARG A 321 3.41 -17.85 8.83
CA ARG A 321 2.85 -19.23 8.93
C ARG A 321 3.04 -19.83 10.32
N GLY A 322 4.19 -19.59 10.95
CA GLY A 322 4.46 -20.01 12.32
C GLY A 322 3.51 -19.36 13.33
N MET A 323 3.25 -18.06 13.18
CA MET A 323 2.27 -17.35 14.00
C MET A 323 0.86 -17.89 13.80
N TRP A 324 0.47 -18.14 12.56
CA TRP A 324 -0.84 -18.72 12.24
C TRP A 324 -1.03 -20.09 12.89
N ALA A 325 -0.06 -20.99 12.76
CA ALA A 325 -0.11 -22.31 13.42
C ALA A 325 -0.21 -22.21 14.96
N MET A 326 0.48 -21.23 15.56
CA MET A 326 0.34 -20.94 17.00
C MET A 326 -1.06 -20.44 17.35
N ALA A 327 -1.63 -19.54 16.56
CA ALA A 327 -2.97 -19.01 16.78
C ALA A 327 -4.03 -20.12 16.67
N ASP A 328 -3.90 -21.01 15.69
CA ASP A 328 -4.77 -22.19 15.54
C ASP A 328 -4.70 -23.10 16.78
N SER A 329 -3.50 -23.32 17.32
CA SER A 329 -3.30 -24.13 18.54
C SER A 329 -3.96 -23.47 19.78
N VAL A 330 -3.83 -22.14 19.89
CA VAL A 330 -4.46 -21.38 20.99
C VAL A 330 -5.99 -21.44 20.87
N ALA A 331 -6.53 -21.29 19.65
CA ALA A 331 -7.96 -21.39 19.39
C ALA A 331 -8.52 -22.78 19.74
N GLN A 332 -7.82 -23.86 19.36
CA GLN A 332 -8.20 -25.23 19.71
C GLN A 332 -8.15 -25.45 21.22
N GLY A 333 -7.10 -24.96 21.89
CA GLY A 333 -6.99 -25.01 23.35
C GLY A 333 -8.15 -24.29 24.05
N ALA A 334 -8.52 -23.11 23.58
CA ALA A 334 -9.66 -22.35 24.10
C ALA A 334 -10.99 -23.11 23.94
N ALA A 335 -11.23 -23.71 22.78
CA ALA A 335 -12.40 -24.55 22.54
C ALA A 335 -12.46 -25.75 23.49
N MET A 336 -11.33 -26.43 23.69
CA MET A 336 -11.24 -27.57 24.64
C MET A 336 -11.55 -27.13 26.07
N MET A 337 -10.99 -26.04 26.55
CA MET A 337 -11.19 -25.54 27.91
C MET A 337 -12.65 -25.16 28.20
N THR A 338 -13.37 -24.66 27.20
CA THR A 338 -14.77 -24.23 27.34
C THR A 338 -15.80 -25.29 26.98
N GLY A 339 -15.35 -26.43 26.46
CA GLY A 339 -16.24 -27.49 25.94
C GLY A 339 -17.05 -27.07 24.73
N THR A 340 -16.50 -26.09 23.95
CA THR A 340 -17.06 -25.61 22.69
C THR A 340 -16.34 -26.25 21.51
N ARG A 341 -16.68 -25.85 20.28
CA ARG A 341 -16.03 -26.30 19.05
C ARG A 341 -15.47 -25.10 18.30
N LEU A 342 -14.22 -25.19 17.84
CA LEU A 342 -13.71 -24.29 16.80
C LEU A 342 -14.41 -24.66 15.48
N ALA A 343 -15.36 -23.84 15.06
CA ALA A 343 -16.22 -24.11 13.92
C ALA A 343 -15.50 -23.87 12.59
N SER A 344 -14.78 -22.75 12.49
CA SER A 344 -14.02 -22.42 11.29
C SER A 344 -12.87 -21.45 11.58
N VAL A 345 -11.86 -21.50 10.70
CA VAL A 345 -10.83 -20.48 10.56
C VAL A 345 -10.85 -20.04 9.10
N ARG A 346 -11.25 -18.79 8.84
CA ARG A 346 -11.36 -18.20 7.49
C ARG A 346 -10.25 -17.19 7.28
N VAL A 347 -9.56 -17.27 6.14
CA VAL A 347 -8.67 -16.19 5.68
C VAL A 347 -9.55 -15.08 5.11
N MET A 348 -9.51 -13.93 5.74
CA MET A 348 -10.27 -12.74 5.33
C MET A 348 -9.50 -11.88 4.34
N GLY A 349 -8.17 -11.95 4.40
CA GLY A 349 -7.23 -11.26 3.55
C GLY A 349 -5.80 -11.69 3.85
N ALA A 350 -4.88 -11.29 3.01
CA ALA A 350 -3.47 -11.64 3.15
C ALA A 350 -2.58 -10.64 2.42
N ALA A 351 -1.38 -10.46 2.93
CA ALA A 351 -0.31 -9.71 2.30
C ALA A 351 1.03 -10.43 2.49
N TRP A 352 1.68 -10.84 1.42
CA TRP A 352 3.10 -11.21 1.51
C TRP A 352 3.94 -9.96 1.75
N PRO A 353 5.09 -10.07 2.45
CA PRO A 353 6.04 -8.95 2.55
C PRO A 353 6.49 -8.52 1.15
N PRO A 354 6.35 -7.25 0.75
CA PRO A 354 6.68 -6.84 -0.61
C PRO A 354 8.17 -6.94 -0.90
N HIS A 355 8.51 -7.16 -2.18
CA HIS A 355 9.86 -7.13 -2.71
C HIS A 355 9.83 -6.53 -4.11
N PHE A 356 10.20 -5.26 -4.24
CA PHE A 356 10.11 -4.54 -5.50
C PHE A 356 11.31 -4.80 -6.43
N ASN A 357 11.04 -4.81 -7.72
CA ASN A 357 11.99 -5.16 -8.76
C ASN A 357 13.00 -4.02 -9.02
N ARG A 358 14.28 -4.26 -8.79
CA ARG A 358 15.32 -3.23 -8.87
C ARG A 358 15.51 -2.63 -10.27
N PRO A 359 15.68 -3.40 -11.38
CA PRO A 359 15.84 -2.82 -12.72
C PRO A 359 14.71 -1.87 -13.12
N VAL A 360 13.46 -2.24 -12.80
CA VAL A 360 12.30 -1.39 -13.11
C VAL A 360 12.23 -0.18 -12.18
N ALA A 361 12.60 -0.31 -10.90
CA ALA A 361 12.67 0.81 -9.97
C ALA A 361 13.76 1.84 -10.37
N GLU A 362 14.91 1.38 -10.87
CA GLU A 362 15.97 2.27 -11.40
C GLU A 362 15.46 3.06 -12.64
N ALA A 363 14.72 2.40 -13.53
CA ALA A 363 14.09 3.09 -14.68
C ALA A 363 13.00 4.09 -14.20
N MET A 364 12.19 3.71 -13.23
CA MET A 364 11.17 4.58 -12.64
C MET A 364 11.81 5.80 -11.98
N ALA A 365 12.85 5.64 -11.19
CA ALA A 365 13.56 6.73 -10.53
C ALA A 365 14.17 7.72 -11.54
N ALA A 366 14.74 7.24 -12.65
CA ALA A 366 15.22 8.10 -13.71
C ALA A 366 14.08 8.91 -14.36
N ASN A 367 12.90 8.31 -14.51
CA ASN A 367 11.72 8.98 -15.05
C ASN A 367 11.04 9.92 -14.04
N ILE A 368 11.12 9.63 -12.74
CA ILE A 368 10.74 10.57 -11.68
C ILE A 368 11.57 11.86 -11.78
N GLN A 369 12.90 11.74 -11.94
CA GLN A 369 13.76 12.91 -12.11
C GLN A 369 13.44 13.69 -13.39
N ARG A 370 13.05 12.99 -14.46
CA ARG A 370 12.63 13.61 -15.72
C ARG A 370 11.27 14.31 -15.61
N ALA A 371 10.31 13.71 -14.94
CA ALA A 371 8.99 14.30 -14.70
C ALA A 371 9.10 15.55 -13.82
N GLY A 372 9.99 15.50 -12.82
CA GLY A 372 10.22 16.54 -11.84
C GLY A 372 9.08 16.67 -10.83
N MET A 373 9.37 17.38 -9.74
CA MET A 373 8.34 17.73 -8.75
C MET A 373 7.29 18.65 -9.35
N PRO A 374 6.04 18.61 -8.85
CA PRO A 374 5.02 19.56 -9.27
C PRO A 374 5.43 21.01 -9.00
N ALA A 375 4.97 21.92 -9.87
CA ALA A 375 5.13 23.36 -9.65
C ALA A 375 4.10 23.84 -8.60
N TRP A 376 4.48 23.80 -7.35
CA TRP A 376 3.65 24.26 -6.24
C TRP A 376 3.45 25.78 -6.28
N SER A 377 2.20 26.23 -6.15
CA SER A 377 1.90 27.64 -6.00
C SER A 377 2.14 28.15 -4.57
N ASN A 378 2.09 29.45 -4.37
CA ASN A 378 2.10 30.03 -3.02
C ASN A 378 0.90 29.56 -2.20
N ASP A 379 -0.27 29.40 -2.82
CA ASP A 379 -1.48 28.93 -2.19
C ASP A 379 -1.34 27.47 -1.73
N ASP A 380 -0.74 26.60 -2.53
CA ASP A 380 -0.46 25.21 -2.16
C ASP A 380 0.45 25.13 -0.93
N ASN A 381 1.51 25.92 -0.90
CA ASN A 381 2.43 25.97 0.24
C ASN A 381 1.81 26.60 1.48
N THR A 382 0.99 27.64 1.30
CA THR A 382 0.24 28.26 2.40
C THR A 382 -0.73 27.25 3.03
N PHE A 383 -1.43 26.52 2.19
CA PHE A 383 -2.36 25.47 2.61
C PHE A 383 -1.64 24.33 3.35
N ALA A 384 -0.53 23.82 2.78
CA ALA A 384 0.27 22.77 3.41
C ALA A 384 0.77 23.18 4.81
N LYS A 385 1.32 24.39 4.95
CA LYS A 385 1.77 24.92 6.25
C LYS A 385 0.61 25.09 7.24
N ALA A 386 -0.57 25.49 6.78
CA ALA A 386 -1.75 25.59 7.64
C ALA A 386 -2.19 24.22 8.17
N ILE A 387 -2.17 23.16 7.34
CA ILE A 387 -2.43 21.77 7.79
C ILE A 387 -1.37 21.33 8.79
N GLN A 388 -0.09 21.52 8.48
CA GLN A 388 1.02 21.17 9.37
C GLN A 388 0.88 21.85 10.74
N LYS A 389 0.54 23.12 10.75
CA LYS A 389 0.26 23.87 11.99
C LYS A 389 -0.93 23.29 12.77
N GLU A 390 -2.04 22.98 12.11
CA GLU A 390 -3.21 22.36 12.75
C GLU A 390 -2.86 21.01 13.38
N MET A 391 -1.91 20.27 12.78
CA MET A 391 -1.44 18.97 13.26
C MET A 391 -0.26 19.05 14.24
N ASN A 392 0.15 20.26 14.66
CA ASN A 392 1.34 20.51 15.49
C ASN A 392 2.62 19.94 14.90
N GLN A 393 2.75 19.98 13.57
CA GLN A 393 3.94 19.58 12.85
C GLN A 393 4.77 20.79 12.42
N PRO A 394 6.07 20.62 12.12
CA PRO A 394 6.89 21.68 11.53
C PRO A 394 6.29 22.21 10.23
N GLU A 395 6.14 23.53 10.10
CA GLU A 395 5.55 24.19 8.93
C GLU A 395 6.54 24.25 7.74
N THR A 396 6.96 23.08 7.24
CA THR A 396 7.96 22.93 6.16
C THR A 396 7.38 23.21 4.77
N GLY A 397 6.05 23.13 4.62
CA GLY A 397 5.39 23.18 3.31
C GLY A 397 5.51 21.87 2.53
N LEU A 398 5.36 21.94 1.21
CA LEU A 398 5.40 20.79 0.31
C LEU A 398 6.84 20.45 -0.10
N ALA A 399 7.11 19.17 -0.38
CA ALA A 399 8.39 18.71 -0.88
C ALA A 399 8.71 19.34 -2.24
N THR A 400 9.95 19.79 -2.41
CA THR A 400 10.43 20.42 -3.67
C THR A 400 11.48 19.58 -4.41
N VAL A 401 11.94 18.50 -3.79
CA VAL A 401 12.95 17.58 -4.33
C VAL A 401 12.42 16.17 -4.28
N ALA A 402 12.47 15.47 -5.40
CA ALA A 402 12.11 14.06 -5.46
C ALA A 402 13.20 13.21 -4.81
N LYS A 403 12.82 12.24 -3.96
CA LYS A 403 13.75 11.25 -3.39
C LYS A 403 14.29 10.31 -4.47
N GLY A 404 13.48 9.95 -5.46
CA GLY A 404 13.87 9.07 -6.55
C GLY A 404 13.98 7.61 -6.11
N LEU A 405 15.16 6.98 -6.34
CA LEU A 405 15.37 5.57 -6.00
C LEU A 405 15.64 5.40 -4.50
N GLU A 406 14.84 4.56 -3.85
CA GLU A 406 15.03 4.22 -2.43
C GLU A 406 15.61 2.80 -2.30
N ALA A 407 16.81 2.72 -1.69
CA ALA A 407 17.46 1.45 -1.44
C ALA A 407 16.86 0.74 -0.20
N PRO A 408 16.77 -0.60 -0.22
CA PRO A 408 16.31 -1.33 0.95
C PRO A 408 17.32 -1.20 2.10
N PRO A 409 16.86 -1.24 3.35
CA PRO A 409 17.74 -1.39 4.51
C PRO A 409 18.38 -2.79 4.52
N SER A 410 19.41 -2.97 5.32
CA SER A 410 19.90 -4.31 5.63
C SER A 410 18.82 -5.11 6.39
N GLU A 411 18.88 -6.44 6.33
CA GLU A 411 17.89 -7.29 6.99
C GLU A 411 17.79 -7.03 8.50
N SER A 412 18.91 -6.73 9.15
CA SER A 412 18.97 -6.43 10.59
C SER A 412 18.37 -5.05 10.96
N GLU A 413 18.22 -4.15 10.00
CA GLU A 413 17.63 -2.82 10.20
C GLU A 413 16.13 -2.79 9.93
N ARG A 414 15.57 -3.84 9.34
CA ARG A 414 14.14 -3.93 9.06
C ARG A 414 13.33 -4.01 10.35
N LYS A 415 12.41 -3.06 10.52
CA LYS A 415 11.57 -2.95 11.72
C LYS A 415 10.15 -3.44 11.49
N GLY A 416 9.75 -3.54 10.24
CA GLY A 416 8.34 -3.75 9.88
C GLY A 416 7.47 -2.54 10.23
N GLY A 417 6.24 -2.58 9.79
CA GLY A 417 5.29 -1.49 9.95
C GLY A 417 3.92 -1.87 9.43
N GLY A 418 3.36 -1.04 8.55
CA GLY A 418 2.14 -1.31 7.81
C GLY A 418 2.24 -2.58 6.97
N SER A 419 1.15 -2.93 6.33
CA SER A 419 1.12 -3.99 5.31
C SER A 419 0.32 -3.48 4.14
N ASP A 420 0.74 -3.86 2.94
CA ASP A 420 0.05 -3.61 1.69
C ASP A 420 0.00 -4.96 0.95
N ASP A 421 -1.16 -5.35 0.46
CA ASP A 421 -1.34 -6.63 -0.22
C ASP A 421 -0.73 -6.66 -1.63
N ILE A 422 -0.06 -5.57 -2.08
CA ILE A 422 0.78 -5.55 -3.29
C ILE A 422 1.93 -6.57 -3.19
N GLY A 423 2.30 -6.98 -1.99
CA GLY A 423 3.29 -8.02 -1.80
C GLY A 423 2.99 -9.30 -2.56
N ASP A 424 1.74 -9.76 -2.58
CA ASP A 424 1.32 -10.95 -3.32
C ASP A 424 1.56 -10.80 -4.84
N VAL A 425 1.36 -9.61 -5.40
CA VAL A 425 1.67 -9.30 -6.80
C VAL A 425 3.18 -9.29 -7.05
N CYS A 426 3.97 -8.69 -6.14
CA CYS A 426 5.43 -8.67 -6.24
C CYS A 426 6.04 -10.06 -6.39
N TRP A 427 5.47 -11.06 -5.71
CA TRP A 427 5.95 -12.44 -5.76
C TRP A 427 5.37 -13.27 -6.91
N ALA A 428 4.46 -12.70 -7.70
CA ALA A 428 3.91 -13.33 -8.90
C ALA A 428 4.56 -12.82 -10.19
N VAL A 429 4.99 -11.56 -10.22
CA VAL A 429 5.52 -10.88 -11.42
C VAL A 429 6.49 -9.76 -11.01
N PRO A 430 7.53 -9.41 -11.82
CA PRO A 430 8.34 -8.23 -11.58
C PRO A 430 7.47 -6.99 -11.39
N THR A 431 7.51 -6.41 -10.17
CA THR A 431 6.63 -5.31 -9.76
C THR A 431 7.45 -4.15 -9.20
N VAL A 432 7.06 -2.92 -9.52
CA VAL A 432 7.56 -1.70 -8.89
C VAL A 432 6.40 -0.87 -8.36
N GLN A 433 6.62 -0.22 -7.22
CA GLN A 433 5.69 0.77 -6.65
C GLN A 433 6.20 2.19 -6.91
N LEU A 434 5.30 3.05 -7.36
CA LEU A 434 5.53 4.48 -7.52
C LEU A 434 4.82 5.22 -6.39
N PHE A 435 5.56 5.90 -5.54
CA PHE A 435 5.04 6.91 -4.63
C PHE A 435 5.04 8.27 -5.33
N TYR A 436 3.90 8.97 -5.32
CA TYR A 436 3.74 10.27 -5.99
C TYR A 436 3.23 11.34 -5.01
N PRO A 437 3.69 12.60 -5.15
CA PRO A 437 3.53 13.64 -4.13
C PRO A 437 2.13 14.30 -4.21
N SER A 438 1.11 13.60 -3.72
CA SER A 438 -0.28 14.07 -3.71
C SER A 438 -0.80 14.44 -2.33
N ASN A 439 0.04 14.38 -1.29
CA ASN A 439 -0.34 14.73 0.08
C ASN A 439 0.63 15.74 0.70
N VAL A 440 0.28 16.21 1.88
CA VAL A 440 1.06 17.19 2.67
C VAL A 440 1.96 16.45 3.66
N PRO A 441 3.28 16.77 3.71
CA PRO A 441 4.19 16.15 4.66
C PRO A 441 3.76 16.33 6.12
N GLY A 442 3.89 15.24 6.91
CA GLY A 442 3.64 15.27 8.35
C GLY A 442 2.18 15.08 8.77
N THR A 443 1.26 14.83 7.85
CA THR A 443 -0.09 14.38 8.21
C THR A 443 -0.03 12.92 8.71
N PRO A 444 -0.80 12.55 9.75
CA PRO A 444 -0.86 11.18 10.21
C PRO A 444 -1.71 10.35 9.24
N GLY A 445 -1.16 9.26 8.71
CA GLY A 445 -1.89 8.31 7.88
C GLY A 445 -3.14 7.76 8.58
N HIS A 446 -4.12 7.28 7.81
CA HIS A 446 -5.42 6.79 8.31
C HIS A 446 -6.17 7.79 9.19
N ASN A 447 -6.17 9.05 8.77
CA ASN A 447 -6.74 10.14 9.56
C ASN A 447 -7.51 11.14 8.68
N TRP A 448 -8.49 11.81 9.27
CA TRP A 448 -9.23 12.91 8.60
C TRP A 448 -8.29 14.01 8.04
N ALA A 449 -7.11 14.20 8.63
CA ALA A 449 -6.15 15.23 8.20
C ALA A 449 -5.59 14.93 6.80
N ASP A 450 -5.38 13.65 6.46
CA ASP A 450 -4.96 13.27 5.12
C ASP A 450 -6.03 13.58 4.07
N ALA A 451 -7.31 13.37 4.40
CA ALA A 451 -8.41 13.67 3.50
C ALA A 451 -8.50 15.16 3.10
N ILE A 452 -7.95 16.07 3.91
CA ILE A 452 -8.01 17.52 3.63
C ILE A 452 -7.41 17.88 2.27
N ALA A 453 -6.28 17.26 1.89
CA ALA A 453 -5.56 17.58 0.67
C ALA A 453 -6.09 16.82 -0.56
N MET A 454 -6.82 15.72 -0.38
CA MET A 454 -7.06 14.69 -1.39
C MET A 454 -7.99 15.07 -2.56
N ALA A 455 -8.68 16.21 -2.51
CA ALA A 455 -9.41 16.79 -3.64
C ALA A 455 -9.06 18.27 -3.85
N THR A 456 -7.78 18.58 -3.75
CA THR A 456 -7.23 19.94 -3.88
C THR A 456 -6.18 20.02 -5.00
N PRO A 457 -5.75 21.22 -5.39
CA PRO A 457 -4.66 21.39 -6.34
C PRO A 457 -3.37 20.64 -5.97
N VAL A 458 -3.11 20.37 -4.67
CA VAL A 458 -1.96 19.56 -4.23
C VAL A 458 -2.10 18.13 -4.78
N ALA A 459 -3.23 17.47 -4.52
CA ALA A 459 -3.46 16.11 -5.01
C ALA A 459 -3.48 16.05 -6.55
N HIS A 460 -4.13 17.00 -7.21
CA HIS A 460 -4.23 17.04 -8.68
C HIS A 460 -2.87 17.16 -9.35
N LYS A 461 -2.01 18.06 -8.86
CA LYS A 461 -0.65 18.27 -9.40
C LYS A 461 0.25 17.07 -9.12
N GLY A 462 0.16 16.50 -7.92
CA GLY A 462 0.92 15.30 -7.54
C GLY A 462 0.53 14.10 -8.39
N ALA A 463 -0.75 13.83 -8.58
CA ALA A 463 -1.25 12.76 -9.44
C ALA A 463 -0.81 12.96 -10.90
N THR A 464 -0.84 14.20 -11.41
CA THR A 464 -0.35 14.52 -12.77
C THR A 464 1.16 14.23 -12.90
N ALA A 465 1.97 14.58 -11.89
CA ALA A 465 3.41 14.26 -11.90
C ALA A 465 3.64 12.74 -11.84
N GLY A 466 2.89 12.02 -10.99
CA GLY A 466 2.91 10.57 -10.94
C GLY A 466 2.59 9.93 -12.30
N ALA A 467 1.54 10.41 -12.97
CA ALA A 467 1.16 9.93 -14.31
C ALA A 467 2.26 10.12 -15.35
N LYS A 468 3.04 11.23 -15.29
CA LYS A 468 4.21 11.44 -16.16
C LYS A 468 5.27 10.37 -15.93
N ALA A 469 5.70 10.17 -14.68
CA ALA A 469 6.72 9.18 -14.35
C ALA A 469 6.30 7.78 -14.75
N LEU A 470 5.04 7.41 -14.48
CA LEU A 470 4.47 6.11 -14.87
C LEU A 470 4.45 5.95 -16.40
N ALA A 471 3.92 6.91 -17.14
CA ALA A 471 3.86 6.86 -18.62
C ALA A 471 5.24 6.73 -19.26
N LEU A 472 6.23 7.49 -18.77
CA LEU A 472 7.61 7.41 -19.24
C LEU A 472 8.23 6.02 -18.99
N THR A 473 7.93 5.41 -17.83
CA THR A 473 8.49 4.10 -17.49
C THR A 473 7.78 2.98 -18.26
N MET A 474 6.48 3.09 -18.47
CA MET A 474 5.75 2.19 -19.38
C MET A 474 6.35 2.22 -20.79
N TYR A 475 6.70 3.41 -21.31
CA TYR A 475 7.36 3.56 -22.60
C TYR A 475 8.73 2.88 -22.62
N ASP A 476 9.52 3.00 -21.55
CA ASP A 476 10.80 2.29 -21.47
C ASP A 476 10.61 0.77 -21.51
N VAL A 477 9.61 0.21 -20.81
CA VAL A 477 9.28 -1.22 -20.87
C VAL A 477 8.82 -1.66 -22.26
N LEU A 478 8.04 -0.82 -22.97
CA LEU A 478 7.56 -1.11 -24.32
C LEU A 478 8.68 -1.11 -25.35
N THR A 479 9.69 -0.24 -25.20
CA THR A 479 10.71 0.00 -26.22
C THR A 479 12.08 -0.56 -25.91
N GLN A 480 12.30 -1.04 -24.67
CA GLN A 480 13.57 -1.61 -24.23
C GLN A 480 13.40 -3.06 -23.76
N PRO A 481 13.41 -4.06 -24.67
CA PRO A 481 13.25 -5.48 -24.29
C PRO A 481 14.27 -5.95 -23.24
N GLN A 482 15.46 -5.32 -23.22
CA GLN A 482 16.49 -5.62 -22.23
C GLN A 482 16.03 -5.29 -20.80
N LEU A 483 15.27 -4.21 -20.60
CA LEU A 483 14.73 -3.85 -19.28
C LEU A 483 13.80 -4.96 -18.75
N VAL A 484 12.95 -5.50 -19.62
CA VAL A 484 12.08 -6.64 -19.27
C VAL A 484 12.91 -7.89 -18.93
N ALA A 485 13.94 -8.18 -19.74
CA ALA A 485 14.83 -9.32 -19.51
C ALA A 485 15.58 -9.19 -18.17
N ASP A 486 16.09 -8.00 -17.87
CA ASP A 486 16.79 -7.69 -16.61
C ASP A 486 15.84 -7.79 -15.41
N ALA A 487 14.59 -7.32 -15.56
CA ALA A 487 13.56 -7.43 -14.53
C ALA A 487 13.28 -8.90 -14.19
N TRP A 488 13.14 -9.77 -15.18
CA TRP A 488 12.93 -11.20 -14.97
C TRP A 488 14.18 -11.92 -14.45
N SER A 489 15.40 -11.50 -14.84
CA SER A 489 16.64 -12.01 -14.25
C SER A 489 16.70 -11.68 -12.75
N TYR A 490 16.47 -10.42 -12.39
CA TYR A 490 16.41 -10.02 -10.97
C TYR A 490 15.37 -10.83 -10.20
N TYR A 491 14.17 -10.99 -10.76
CA TYR A 491 13.09 -11.76 -10.16
C TYR A 491 13.50 -13.20 -9.87
N ARG A 492 14.09 -13.91 -10.87
CA ARG A 492 14.48 -15.33 -10.73
C ARG A 492 15.74 -15.53 -9.91
N ASP A 493 16.77 -14.69 -10.14
CA ASP A 493 18.12 -14.93 -9.67
C ASP A 493 18.43 -14.25 -8.32
N VAL A 494 17.60 -13.27 -7.93
CA VAL A 494 17.72 -12.53 -6.66
C VAL A 494 16.49 -12.74 -5.80
N GLN A 495 15.32 -12.29 -6.25
CA GLN A 495 14.11 -12.24 -5.42
C GLN A 495 13.59 -13.66 -5.08
N THR A 496 13.40 -14.52 -6.08
CA THR A 496 12.79 -15.84 -5.89
C THR A 496 13.79 -17.00 -5.85
N LYS A 497 15.09 -16.68 -5.74
CA LYS A 497 16.15 -17.68 -5.70
C LYS A 497 16.00 -18.62 -4.51
N GLU A 498 15.87 -18.08 -3.32
CA GLU A 498 15.81 -18.85 -2.05
C GLU A 498 14.36 -18.97 -1.53
N VAL A 499 13.47 -18.05 -1.90
CA VAL A 499 12.09 -17.98 -1.40
C VAL A 499 11.12 -18.25 -2.56
N LYS A 500 10.20 -19.17 -2.35
CA LYS A 500 9.10 -19.46 -3.29
C LYS A 500 7.81 -18.85 -2.77
N TYR A 501 7.07 -18.19 -3.66
CA TYR A 501 5.75 -17.68 -3.33
C TYR A 501 4.76 -18.83 -3.12
N GLU A 502 4.09 -18.82 -1.99
CA GLU A 502 2.96 -19.66 -1.67
C GLU A 502 1.88 -18.80 -1.05
N SER A 503 0.75 -18.65 -1.70
CA SER A 503 -0.35 -17.83 -1.18
C SER A 503 -0.77 -18.24 0.23
N PHE A 504 -1.12 -17.26 1.06
CA PHE A 504 -1.81 -17.53 2.33
C PHE A 504 -3.30 -17.84 2.10
N VAL A 505 -3.86 -17.43 0.96
CA VAL A 505 -5.23 -17.77 0.57
C VAL A 505 -5.28 -19.22 0.10
N ARG A 506 -6.15 -20.01 0.74
CA ARG A 506 -6.34 -21.43 0.45
C ARG A 506 -7.44 -21.61 -0.61
N PRO A 507 -7.51 -22.75 -1.31
CA PRO A 507 -8.52 -23.00 -2.36
C PRO A 507 -9.98 -22.87 -1.88
N GLN A 508 -10.25 -23.11 -0.61
CA GLN A 508 -11.58 -22.98 -0.01
C GLN A 508 -11.92 -21.57 0.47
N ASP A 509 -10.93 -20.70 0.63
CA ASP A 509 -11.17 -19.33 1.08
C ASP A 509 -11.89 -18.52 0.00
N ARG A 510 -12.70 -17.58 0.41
CA ARG A 510 -13.45 -16.68 -0.47
C ARG A 510 -13.26 -15.25 0.01
N PRO A 511 -13.20 -14.26 -0.90
CA PRO A 511 -13.18 -12.86 -0.52
C PRO A 511 -14.30 -12.51 0.45
N ALA A 512 -14.01 -11.63 1.39
CA ALA A 512 -14.95 -11.26 2.46
C ALA A 512 -15.87 -10.11 2.02
N THR A 513 -16.56 -10.29 0.89
CA THR A 513 -17.35 -9.25 0.20
C THR A 513 -18.50 -8.68 1.03
N GLU A 514 -18.87 -9.33 2.12
CA GLU A 514 -19.85 -8.86 3.10
C GLU A 514 -19.33 -7.77 4.04
N LEU A 515 -17.99 -7.58 4.11
CA LEU A 515 -17.40 -6.56 4.97
C LEU A 515 -17.88 -5.16 4.59
N ASN A 516 -18.00 -4.31 5.60
CA ASN A 516 -18.35 -2.90 5.50
C ASN A 516 -19.77 -2.58 4.99
N ALA A 517 -20.53 -3.56 4.50
CA ALA A 517 -21.89 -3.34 3.97
C ALA A 517 -22.80 -2.64 4.99
N ASN A 518 -22.80 -3.10 6.26
CA ASN A 518 -23.60 -2.50 7.33
C ASN A 518 -23.11 -1.10 7.73
N ILE A 519 -21.81 -0.83 7.62
CA ILE A 519 -21.24 0.49 7.94
C ILE A 519 -21.62 1.48 6.85
N LEU A 520 -21.28 1.18 5.59
CA LEU A 520 -21.54 2.06 4.48
C LEU A 520 -23.05 2.25 4.23
N GLY A 521 -23.84 1.20 4.44
CA GLY A 521 -25.31 1.26 4.31
C GLY A 521 -25.97 2.34 5.16
N ARG A 522 -25.38 2.72 6.29
CA ARG A 522 -25.88 3.82 7.15
C ARG A 522 -25.62 5.21 6.57
N PHE A 523 -24.64 5.36 5.69
CA PHE A 523 -24.19 6.67 5.22
C PHE A 523 -24.43 6.90 3.73
N ARG A 524 -24.58 5.85 2.90
CA ARG A 524 -24.63 5.94 1.43
C ARG A 524 -25.66 6.97 0.94
N GLU A 525 -26.87 6.98 1.47
CA GLU A 525 -27.90 7.94 1.08
C GLU A 525 -27.56 9.38 1.48
N GLN A 526 -26.86 9.56 2.60
CA GLN A 526 -26.40 10.87 3.07
C GLN A 526 -25.22 11.38 2.23
N MET A 527 -24.41 10.48 1.67
CA MET A 527 -23.23 10.81 0.85
C MET A 527 -23.63 11.22 -0.58
N ARG A 528 -24.68 10.66 -1.15
CA ARG A 528 -25.13 10.93 -2.54
C ARG A 528 -25.22 12.41 -2.92
N PRO A 529 -25.78 13.32 -2.10
CA PRO A 529 -25.84 14.74 -2.43
C PRO A 529 -24.47 15.40 -2.61
N PHE A 530 -23.42 14.79 -2.06
CA PHE A 530 -22.04 15.28 -2.15
C PHE A 530 -21.24 14.66 -3.30
N TYR A 531 -21.82 13.76 -4.10
CA TYR A 531 -21.11 13.18 -5.24
C TYR A 531 -20.81 14.28 -6.26
N TYR A 532 -19.55 14.29 -6.75
CA TYR A 532 -19.09 15.32 -7.67
C TYR A 532 -19.79 15.25 -9.01
N ASP A 533 -20.27 16.39 -9.49
CA ASP A 533 -20.91 16.55 -10.81
C ASP A 533 -20.00 17.40 -11.72
N ALA A 534 -19.10 16.73 -12.44
CA ALA A 534 -18.17 17.37 -13.34
C ALA A 534 -18.84 18.10 -14.54
N SER A 535 -20.14 17.81 -14.81
CA SER A 535 -20.90 18.52 -15.84
C SER A 535 -21.32 19.92 -15.43
N LYS A 536 -21.42 20.18 -14.11
CA LYS A 536 -21.88 21.47 -13.56
C LYS A 536 -20.77 22.30 -12.93
N TYR A 537 -19.73 21.64 -12.41
CA TYR A 537 -18.71 22.30 -11.63
C TYR A 537 -17.30 22.04 -12.18
N PRO A 538 -16.40 23.02 -12.18
CA PRO A 538 -15.04 22.86 -12.72
C PRO A 538 -14.16 21.93 -11.87
N ASN A 539 -14.43 21.82 -10.58
CA ASN A 539 -13.77 20.92 -9.62
C ASN A 539 -14.65 20.72 -8.38
N TYR A 540 -14.27 19.79 -7.53
CA TYR A 540 -15.08 19.45 -6.35
C TYR A 540 -15.13 20.58 -5.32
N LEU A 541 -14.06 21.33 -5.12
CA LEU A 541 -14.06 22.50 -4.21
C LEU A 541 -15.08 23.55 -4.65
N ALA A 542 -15.20 23.80 -5.96
CA ALA A 542 -16.21 24.72 -6.50
C ALA A 542 -17.64 24.24 -6.22
N GLN A 543 -17.90 22.92 -6.33
CA GLN A 543 -19.20 22.33 -5.98
C GLN A 543 -19.51 22.52 -4.48
N LEU A 544 -18.52 22.35 -3.63
CA LEU A 544 -18.66 22.50 -2.17
C LEU A 544 -18.65 23.96 -1.72
N GLY A 545 -18.43 24.92 -2.60
CA GLY A 545 -18.31 26.34 -2.25
C GLY A 545 -17.06 26.68 -1.42
N VAL A 546 -16.03 25.86 -1.48
CA VAL A 546 -14.78 26.05 -0.74
C VAL A 546 -13.82 26.92 -1.53
N GLN A 547 -13.38 28.04 -0.95
CA GLN A 547 -12.26 28.82 -1.48
C GLN A 547 -10.95 28.17 -1.09
N TYR A 548 -10.06 28.01 -2.06
CA TYR A 548 -8.74 27.42 -1.83
C TYR A 548 -7.64 28.51 -1.86
N PRO A 549 -6.73 28.54 -0.89
CA PRO A 549 -6.70 27.76 0.37
C PRO A 549 -7.68 28.34 1.41
N SER A 550 -8.32 27.45 2.18
CA SER A 550 -9.15 27.86 3.30
C SER A 550 -8.51 27.40 4.62
N MET A 551 -8.45 28.32 5.57
CA MET A 551 -7.76 28.12 6.85
C MET A 551 -8.70 28.41 8.02
N ARG A 552 -8.30 28.01 9.22
CA ARG A 552 -9.01 28.36 10.43
C ARG A 552 -9.04 29.88 10.61
N GLY A 553 -10.22 30.46 10.82
CA GLY A 553 -10.40 31.88 11.09
C GLY A 553 -9.76 32.31 12.41
N ALA A 554 -9.50 33.60 12.55
CA ALA A 554 -8.96 34.18 13.79
C ALA A 554 -9.89 33.96 15.00
N ASP A 555 -11.18 33.78 14.77
CA ASP A 555 -12.21 33.42 15.76
C ASP A 555 -12.25 31.91 16.11
N GLY A 556 -11.35 31.13 15.54
CA GLY A 556 -11.30 29.67 15.71
C GLY A 556 -12.29 28.89 14.84
N SER A 557 -13.10 29.56 14.02
CA SER A 557 -14.03 28.90 13.11
C SER A 557 -13.30 28.23 11.94
N CYS A 558 -13.83 27.13 11.45
CA CYS A 558 -13.47 26.58 10.14
C CYS A 558 -14.30 27.31 9.09
N GLY A 559 -13.66 28.13 8.27
CA GLY A 559 -14.23 29.21 7.46
C GLY A 559 -15.19 28.84 6.31
N VAL A 560 -16.05 27.84 6.47
CA VAL A 560 -17.12 27.54 5.51
C VAL A 560 -18.47 27.81 6.17
N LYS A 561 -19.30 28.65 5.56
CA LYS A 561 -20.73 28.67 5.86
C LYS A 561 -21.26 27.27 5.59
N ALA A 562 -21.95 26.68 6.59
CA ALA A 562 -22.57 25.37 6.43
C ALA A 562 -23.25 25.26 5.06
N VAL A 563 -22.91 24.24 4.31
CA VAL A 563 -23.67 23.88 3.09
C VAL A 563 -25.06 23.50 3.56
N PRO A 564 -26.15 24.06 3.00
CA PRO A 564 -27.51 23.84 3.47
C PRO A 564 -27.97 22.38 3.33
#